data_1f2c20d2a4d16efa0adb51326ba9ec7c
#
_entry.id   1f2c20d2a4d16efa0adb51326ba9ec7c
#
_cell.length_a   1.000
_cell.length_b   1.000
_cell.length_c   1.000
_cell.angle_alpha   90.00
_cell.angle_beta   90.00
_cell.angle_gamma   90.00
#
_symmetry.space_group_name_H-M   'P 1'
#
loop_
_entity.id
_entity.type
_entity.pdbx_description
1 polymer ?
#
loop_
_entity_poly.entity_id
_entity_poly.type
_entity_poly.pdbx_seq_one_letter_code
_entity_poly.pdbx_strand_id
1 'polypeptide(L)'
;MNENFDVTYKALFRKYYPSLIFYATRLVGEEEAEDVVQDVFVELWRRKDSIEIGDQIQAFLYRAVYTRALNVLKHRNVEDGYCAAMEEINQRRAEFYQPDNNEVIRRIEDRELRKEICNAINELPDKCKEVFKLSYLHEMKNKEIADVLKGKKRRKSLP
;
A
#
# COMPACT_ATOMS: atom_id res chain seq x y z
N MET A 1 -27.06 0.41 1.01
CA MET A 1 -26.32 1.67 1.14
C MET A 1 -25.33 1.57 2.27
N ASN A 2 -24.09 1.73 1.96
CA ASN A 2 -23.01 1.64 2.94
C ASN A 2 -22.69 3.01 3.52
N GLU A 3 -23.40 3.42 4.57
CA GLU A 3 -23.04 4.62 5.35
C GLU A 3 -21.58 4.54 5.84
N ASN A 4 -21.13 3.32 6.20
CA ASN A 4 -19.74 3.05 6.58
C ASN A 4 -18.75 3.33 5.47
N PHE A 5 -19.10 3.06 4.22
CA PHE A 5 -18.23 3.37 3.08
C PHE A 5 -18.08 4.88 2.89
N ASP A 6 -19.16 5.64 3.00
CA ASP A 6 -19.13 7.10 2.85
C ASP A 6 -18.21 7.75 3.88
N VAL A 7 -18.32 7.35 5.14
CA VAL A 7 -17.47 7.87 6.23
C VAL A 7 -16.01 7.50 5.99
N THR A 8 -15.77 6.25 5.65
CA THR A 8 -14.40 5.75 5.36
C THR A 8 -13.81 6.44 4.14
N TYR A 9 -14.60 6.62 3.09
CA TYR A 9 -14.18 7.31 1.85
C TYR A 9 -13.79 8.76 2.14
N LYS A 10 -14.59 9.50 2.89
CA LYS A 10 -14.28 10.88 3.25
C LYS A 10 -13.02 10.99 4.11
N ALA A 11 -12.85 10.09 5.05
CA ALA A 11 -11.65 10.03 5.89
C ALA A 11 -10.41 9.73 5.05
N LEU A 12 -10.53 8.79 4.12
CA LEU A 12 -9.48 8.41 3.19
C LEU A 12 -9.07 9.59 2.29
N PHE A 13 -10.05 10.29 1.74
CA PHE A 13 -9.84 11.48 0.91
C PHE A 13 -9.04 12.53 1.68
N ARG A 14 -9.48 12.88 2.90
CA ARG A 14 -8.81 13.87 3.73
C ARG A 14 -7.38 13.47 4.08
N LYS A 15 -7.16 12.20 4.35
CA LYS A 15 -5.87 11.68 4.78
C LYS A 15 -4.85 11.64 3.64
N TYR A 16 -5.25 11.18 2.46
CA TYR A 16 -4.31 10.87 1.38
C TYR A 16 -4.28 11.90 0.25
N TYR A 17 -5.32 12.71 0.09
CA TYR A 17 -5.41 13.65 -1.03
C TYR A 17 -4.19 14.56 -1.14
N PRO A 18 -3.72 15.24 -0.07
CA PRO A 18 -2.54 16.10 -0.18
C PRO A 18 -1.27 15.36 -0.63
N SER A 19 -1.03 14.17 -0.08
CA SER A 19 0.13 13.35 -0.44
C SER A 19 0.06 12.86 -1.88
N LEU A 20 -1.12 12.47 -2.34
CA LEU A 20 -1.35 12.02 -3.72
C LEU A 20 -1.20 13.17 -4.72
N ILE A 21 -1.67 14.38 -4.38
CA ILE A 21 -1.45 15.58 -5.20
C ILE A 21 0.05 15.86 -5.33
N PHE A 22 0.79 15.81 -4.24
CA PHE A 22 2.24 16.00 -4.27
C PHE A 22 2.92 14.97 -5.19
N TYR A 23 2.52 13.72 -5.09
CA TYR A 23 3.05 12.64 -5.92
C TYR A 23 2.69 12.83 -7.40
N ALA A 24 1.42 13.12 -7.70
CA ALA A 24 0.94 13.35 -9.06
C ALA A 24 1.63 14.57 -9.71
N THR A 25 1.86 15.63 -8.93
CA THR A 25 2.57 16.83 -9.41
C THR A 25 3.98 16.50 -9.90
N ARG A 26 4.66 15.57 -9.23
CA ARG A 26 5.98 15.10 -9.63
C ARG A 26 5.96 14.38 -10.99
N LEU A 27 4.85 13.74 -11.31
CA LEU A 27 4.70 12.98 -12.55
C LEU A 27 4.19 13.82 -13.71
N VAL A 28 3.14 14.61 -13.50
CA VAL A 28 2.42 15.29 -14.59
C VAL A 28 2.45 16.81 -14.50
N GLY A 29 2.92 17.39 -13.40
CA GLY A 29 2.91 18.81 -13.14
C GLY A 29 1.64 19.26 -12.42
N GLU A 30 1.63 20.53 -11.98
CA GLU A 30 0.57 21.07 -11.13
C GLU A 30 -0.80 21.15 -11.84
N GLU A 31 -0.81 21.45 -13.12
CA GLU A 31 -2.08 21.66 -13.87
C GLU A 31 -2.93 20.39 -13.94
N GLU A 32 -2.30 19.24 -14.12
CA GLU A 32 -3.00 17.98 -14.33
C GLU A 32 -3.05 17.08 -13.09
N ALA A 33 -2.25 17.38 -12.08
CA ALA A 33 -2.19 16.56 -10.87
C ALA A 33 -3.54 16.43 -10.18
N GLU A 34 -4.28 17.53 -10.08
CA GLU A 34 -5.59 17.54 -9.43
C GLU A 34 -6.58 16.64 -10.16
N ASP A 35 -6.65 16.75 -11.49
CA ASP A 35 -7.53 15.91 -12.30
C ASP A 35 -7.19 14.42 -12.17
N VAL A 36 -5.91 14.09 -12.19
CA VAL A 36 -5.44 12.70 -12.01
C VAL A 36 -5.90 12.13 -10.67
N VAL A 37 -5.69 12.87 -9.59
CA VAL A 37 -6.05 12.40 -8.25
C VAL A 37 -7.57 12.33 -8.07
N GLN A 38 -8.29 13.32 -8.56
CA GLN A 38 -9.77 13.30 -8.51
C GLN A 38 -10.33 12.10 -9.27
N ASP A 39 -9.79 11.80 -10.45
CA ASP A 39 -10.20 10.62 -11.23
C ASP A 39 -9.98 9.30 -10.48
N VAL A 40 -8.88 9.20 -9.74
CA VAL A 40 -8.62 8.02 -8.89
C VAL A 40 -9.71 7.87 -7.82
N PHE A 41 -10.08 8.96 -7.15
CA PHE A 41 -11.13 8.91 -6.13
C PHE A 41 -12.52 8.67 -6.72
N VAL A 42 -12.81 9.21 -7.90
CA VAL A 42 -14.06 8.94 -8.62
C VAL A 42 -14.15 7.45 -8.97
N GLU A 43 -13.07 6.86 -9.46
CA GLU A 43 -13.01 5.44 -9.78
C GLU A 43 -13.19 4.57 -8.53
N LEU A 44 -12.58 4.95 -7.43
CA LEU A 44 -12.76 4.28 -6.14
C LEU A 44 -14.24 4.30 -5.71
N TRP A 45 -14.89 5.45 -5.87
CA TRP A 45 -16.32 5.59 -5.58
C TRP A 45 -17.17 4.68 -6.46
N ARG A 46 -16.88 4.64 -7.76
CA ARG A 46 -17.61 3.76 -8.70
C ARG A 46 -17.49 2.29 -8.34
N ARG A 47 -16.35 1.89 -7.80
CA ARG A 47 -16.07 0.51 -7.40
C ARG A 47 -16.42 0.21 -5.95
N LYS A 48 -17.16 1.06 -5.29
CA LYS A 48 -17.46 0.91 -3.86
C LYS A 48 -18.04 -0.44 -3.45
N ASP A 49 -18.77 -1.08 -4.34
CA ASP A 49 -19.41 -2.39 -4.08
C ASP A 49 -18.43 -3.57 -4.30
N SER A 50 -17.34 -3.36 -5.01
CA SER A 50 -16.38 -4.40 -5.37
C SER A 50 -15.01 -4.26 -4.68
N ILE A 51 -14.74 -3.12 -4.03
CA ILE A 51 -13.47 -2.85 -3.36
C ILE A 51 -13.72 -2.72 -1.86
N GLU A 52 -12.95 -3.46 -1.07
CA GLU A 52 -12.87 -3.25 0.36
C GLU A 52 -11.71 -2.29 0.67
N ILE A 53 -12.02 -1.26 1.45
CA ILE A 53 -11.01 -0.33 1.94
C ILE A 53 -10.35 -0.99 3.14
N GLY A 54 -9.19 -1.58 2.92
CA GLY A 54 -8.41 -2.30 3.92
C GLY A 54 -7.01 -1.71 4.09
N ASP A 55 -6.13 -2.50 4.66
CA ASP A 55 -4.78 -2.08 5.02
C ASP A 55 -3.89 -1.74 3.81
N GLN A 56 -4.23 -2.23 2.62
CA GLN A 56 -3.46 -1.98 1.39
C GLN A 56 -3.96 -0.79 0.56
N ILE A 57 -4.90 -0.02 1.07
CA ILE A 57 -5.51 1.08 0.29
C ILE A 57 -4.50 2.15 -0.10
N GLN A 58 -3.54 2.46 0.73
CA GLN A 58 -2.52 3.47 0.43
C GLN A 58 -1.70 3.07 -0.80
N ALA A 59 -1.19 1.84 -0.84
CA ALA A 59 -0.45 1.33 -1.99
C ALA A 59 -1.31 1.33 -3.25
N PHE A 60 -2.56 0.92 -3.14
CA PHE A 60 -3.53 0.95 -4.23
C PHE A 60 -3.70 2.35 -4.80
N LEU A 61 -3.86 3.36 -3.94
CA LEU A 61 -4.04 4.75 -4.37
C LEU A 61 -2.81 5.28 -5.11
N TYR A 62 -1.61 5.02 -4.60
CA TYR A 62 -0.38 5.44 -5.27
C TYR A 62 -0.18 4.77 -6.62
N ARG A 63 -0.47 3.48 -6.73
CA ARG A 63 -0.41 2.76 -8.02
C ARG A 63 -1.45 3.26 -9.01
N ALA A 64 -2.65 3.56 -8.54
CA ALA A 64 -3.71 4.11 -9.38
C ALA A 64 -3.34 5.50 -9.93
N VAL A 65 -2.78 6.36 -9.09
CA VAL A 65 -2.29 7.68 -9.51
C VAL A 65 -1.18 7.52 -10.55
N TYR A 66 -0.23 6.64 -10.31
CA TYR A 66 0.87 6.38 -11.23
C TYR A 66 0.37 5.93 -12.61
N THR A 67 -0.55 4.98 -12.66
CA THR A 67 -1.12 4.46 -13.91
C THR A 67 -1.83 5.57 -14.71
N ARG A 68 -2.63 6.39 -14.03
CA ARG A 68 -3.32 7.51 -14.69
C ARG A 68 -2.36 8.60 -15.14
N ALA A 69 -1.35 8.89 -14.35
CA ALA A 69 -0.30 9.84 -14.71
C ALA A 69 0.45 9.39 -15.96
N LEU A 70 0.79 8.11 -16.08
CA LEU A 70 1.40 7.57 -17.29
C LEU A 70 0.51 7.74 -18.51
N ASN A 71 -0.80 7.53 -18.39
CA ASN A 71 -1.73 7.71 -19.48
C ASN A 71 -1.78 9.18 -19.92
N VAL A 72 -1.77 10.12 -18.99
CA VAL A 72 -1.70 11.56 -19.29
C VAL A 72 -0.43 11.90 -20.07
N LEU A 73 0.72 11.37 -19.63
CA LEU A 73 1.99 11.62 -20.32
C LEU A 73 2.00 11.04 -21.73
N LYS A 74 1.42 9.86 -21.93
CA LYS A 74 1.29 9.24 -23.26
C LYS A 74 0.44 10.08 -24.20
N HIS A 75 -0.69 10.61 -23.71
CA HIS A 75 -1.55 11.49 -24.49
C HIS A 75 -0.86 12.79 -24.86
N ARG A 76 -0.10 13.39 -23.94
CA ARG A 76 0.69 14.59 -24.24
C ARG A 76 1.66 14.36 -25.39
N ASN A 77 2.38 13.25 -25.34
CA ASN A 77 3.37 12.94 -26.38
C ASN A 77 2.76 12.82 -27.77
N VAL A 78 1.51 12.34 -27.84
CA VAL A 78 0.79 12.21 -29.12
C VAL A 78 0.19 13.54 -29.59
N GLU A 79 -0.48 14.28 -28.67
CA GLU A 79 -1.24 15.50 -29.03
C GLU A 79 -0.36 16.72 -29.21
N ASP A 80 0.63 16.91 -28.35
CA ASP A 80 1.44 18.12 -28.32
C ASP A 80 2.73 18.04 -29.13
N GLY A 81 3.03 16.88 -29.72
CA GLY A 81 4.21 16.69 -30.54
C GLY A 81 5.51 16.93 -29.77
N TYR A 82 5.59 16.45 -28.54
CA TYR A 82 6.79 16.59 -27.72
C TYR A 82 8.03 16.12 -28.47
N CYS A 83 9.11 16.89 -28.39
CA CYS A 83 10.40 16.47 -28.94
C CYS A 83 10.95 15.27 -28.18
N ALA A 84 11.84 14.52 -28.82
CA ALA A 84 12.45 13.32 -28.27
C ALA A 84 13.12 13.56 -26.89
N ALA A 85 13.70 14.75 -26.67
CA ALA A 85 14.32 15.12 -25.42
C ALA A 85 13.31 15.21 -24.25
N MET A 86 12.14 15.80 -24.51
CA MET A 86 11.07 15.88 -23.50
C MET A 86 10.48 14.51 -23.19
N GLU A 87 10.30 13.68 -24.20
CA GLU A 87 9.83 12.31 -24.04
C GLU A 87 10.81 11.50 -23.16
N GLU A 88 12.10 11.63 -23.40
CA GLU A 88 13.14 10.98 -22.59
C GLU A 88 13.12 11.45 -21.14
N ILE A 89 12.96 12.76 -20.90
CA ILE A 89 12.86 13.33 -19.55
C ILE A 89 11.64 12.78 -18.82
N ASN A 90 10.49 12.76 -19.49
CA ASN A 90 9.25 12.23 -18.93
C ASN A 90 9.37 10.75 -18.62
N GLN A 91 10.02 9.99 -19.49
CA GLN A 91 10.24 8.57 -19.30
C GLN A 91 11.15 8.29 -18.09
N ARG A 92 12.24 9.02 -17.93
CA ARG A 92 13.13 8.90 -16.77
C ARG A 92 12.42 9.27 -15.48
N ARG A 93 11.59 10.32 -15.51
CA ARG A 93 10.79 10.73 -14.35
C ARG A 93 9.79 9.64 -13.97
N ALA A 94 9.10 9.06 -14.94
CA ALA A 94 8.16 7.97 -14.73
C ALA A 94 8.85 6.74 -14.13
N GLU A 95 10.03 6.38 -14.62
CA GLU A 95 10.82 5.28 -14.06
C GLU A 95 11.23 5.52 -12.62
N PHE A 96 11.70 6.73 -12.32
CA PHE A 96 12.11 7.09 -10.95
C PHE A 96 10.95 7.01 -9.96
N TYR A 97 9.78 7.50 -10.36
CA TYR A 97 8.58 7.50 -9.50
C TYR A 97 7.74 6.23 -9.60
N GLN A 98 8.15 5.26 -10.40
CA GLN A 98 7.47 3.97 -10.47
C GLN A 98 7.40 3.34 -9.09
N PRO A 99 6.20 2.87 -8.64
CA PRO A 99 6.05 2.31 -7.30
C PRO A 99 7.03 1.20 -6.97
N ASP A 100 7.38 0.33 -7.92
CA ASP A 100 8.31 -0.78 -7.70
C ASP A 100 9.76 -0.31 -7.53
N ASN A 101 10.14 0.83 -8.11
CA ASN A 101 11.49 1.38 -8.04
C ASN A 101 11.63 2.50 -7.00
N ASN A 102 10.53 3.08 -6.54
CA ASN A 102 10.57 4.14 -5.55
C ASN A 102 10.61 3.53 -4.15
N GLU A 103 11.68 3.82 -3.42
CA GLU A 103 11.91 3.26 -2.08
C GLU A 103 10.80 3.64 -1.09
N VAL A 104 10.28 4.86 -1.17
CA VAL A 104 9.21 5.32 -0.28
C VAL A 104 7.93 4.50 -0.52
N ILE A 105 7.56 4.31 -1.78
CA ILE A 105 6.38 3.51 -2.14
C ILE A 105 6.58 2.04 -1.74
N ARG A 106 7.77 1.49 -1.96
CA ARG A 106 8.10 0.12 -1.53
C ARG A 106 7.99 -0.03 -0.02
N ARG A 107 8.46 0.94 0.75
CA ARG A 107 8.32 0.94 2.22
C ARG A 107 6.86 0.98 2.66
N ILE A 108 6.02 1.74 1.96
CA ILE A 108 4.58 1.80 2.23
C ILE A 108 3.96 0.42 1.98
N GLU A 109 4.26 -0.20 0.84
CA GLU A 109 3.76 -1.54 0.50
C GLU A 109 4.22 -2.59 1.51
N ASP A 110 5.49 -2.56 1.88
CA ASP A 110 6.06 -3.48 2.88
C ASP A 110 5.39 -3.31 4.25
N ARG A 111 5.11 -2.08 4.64
CA ARG A 111 4.41 -1.79 5.90
C ARG A 111 2.99 -2.34 5.89
N GLU A 112 2.27 -2.15 4.79
CA GLU A 112 0.91 -2.67 4.63
C GLU A 112 0.90 -4.20 4.64
N LEU A 113 1.85 -4.83 3.96
CA LEU A 113 2.02 -6.28 3.95
C LEU A 113 2.34 -6.81 5.33
N ARG A 114 3.25 -6.17 6.06
CA ARG A 114 3.58 -6.54 7.44
C ARG A 114 2.36 -6.47 8.34
N LYS A 115 1.54 -5.46 8.18
CA LYS A 115 0.32 -5.28 8.96
C LYS A 115 -0.67 -6.40 8.69
N GLU A 116 -0.86 -6.80 7.44
CA GLU A 116 -1.69 -7.95 7.08
C GLU A 116 -1.16 -9.25 7.68
N ILE A 117 0.15 -9.48 7.59
CA ILE A 117 0.79 -10.66 8.16
C ILE A 117 0.59 -10.69 9.68
N CYS A 118 0.80 -9.57 10.36
CA CYS A 118 0.59 -9.46 11.81
C CYS A 118 -0.86 -9.73 12.19
N ASN A 119 -1.82 -9.20 11.43
CA ASN A 119 -3.23 -9.46 11.67
C ASN A 119 -3.58 -10.94 11.49
N ALA A 120 -3.06 -11.58 10.45
CA ALA A 120 -3.25 -13.01 10.21
C ALA A 120 -2.67 -13.86 11.35
N ILE A 121 -1.48 -13.51 11.84
CA ILE A 121 -0.85 -14.18 12.97
C ILE A 121 -1.72 -14.03 14.23
N ASN A 122 -2.26 -12.83 14.47
CA ASN A 122 -3.09 -12.54 15.65
C ASN A 122 -4.43 -13.30 15.63
N GLU A 123 -4.90 -13.73 14.47
CA GLU A 123 -6.10 -14.55 14.31
C GLU A 123 -5.83 -16.04 14.59
N LEU A 124 -4.57 -16.47 14.68
CA LEU A 124 -4.23 -17.85 14.98
C LEU A 124 -4.60 -18.22 16.44
N PRO A 125 -4.95 -19.50 16.72
CA PRO A 125 -5.10 -19.98 18.09
C PRO A 125 -3.84 -19.72 18.91
N ASP A 126 -3.97 -19.45 20.21
CA ASP A 126 -2.88 -19.01 21.07
C ASP A 126 -1.64 -19.89 21.01
N LYS A 127 -1.80 -21.22 21.01
CA LYS A 127 -0.66 -22.14 20.92
C LYS A 127 0.05 -22.06 19.57
N CYS A 128 -0.71 -22.00 18.49
CA CYS A 128 -0.16 -21.88 17.13
C CYS A 128 0.55 -20.54 16.94
N LYS A 129 -0.04 -19.49 17.48
CA LYS A 129 0.52 -18.14 17.46
C LYS A 129 1.86 -18.07 18.18
N GLU A 130 1.97 -18.67 19.34
CA GLU A 130 3.21 -18.72 20.14
C GLU A 130 4.31 -19.49 19.40
N VAL A 131 3.99 -20.68 18.89
CA VAL A 131 4.92 -21.50 18.11
C VAL A 131 5.39 -20.75 16.86
N PHE A 132 4.46 -20.12 16.14
CA PHE A 132 4.78 -19.35 14.93
C PHE A 132 5.74 -18.21 15.24
N LYS A 133 5.47 -17.44 16.28
CA LYS A 133 6.33 -16.31 16.69
C LYS A 133 7.73 -16.78 17.06
N LEU A 134 7.86 -17.86 17.81
CA LEU A 134 9.16 -18.41 18.18
C LEU A 134 9.93 -18.93 16.97
N SER A 135 9.25 -19.59 16.04
CA SER A 135 9.87 -20.14 14.83
C SER A 135 10.33 -19.05 13.85
N TYR A 136 9.46 -18.10 13.54
CA TYR A 136 9.70 -17.14 12.45
C TYR A 136 10.27 -15.80 12.92
N LEU A 137 9.84 -15.29 14.07
CA LEU A 137 10.31 -13.99 14.56
C LEU A 137 11.60 -14.12 15.38
N HIS A 138 11.76 -15.21 16.11
CA HIS A 138 12.94 -15.45 16.94
C HIS A 138 13.90 -16.49 16.35
N GLU A 139 13.60 -16.98 15.14
CA GLU A 139 14.43 -17.94 14.38
C GLU A 139 14.81 -19.18 15.21
N MET A 140 13.93 -19.62 16.10
CA MET A 140 14.18 -20.78 16.95
C MET A 140 13.93 -22.09 16.20
N LYS A 141 14.76 -23.09 16.48
CA LYS A 141 14.58 -24.46 16.00
C LYS A 141 13.49 -25.16 16.78
N ASN A 142 12.88 -26.18 16.20
CA ASN A 142 11.77 -26.89 16.80
C ASN A 142 12.11 -27.46 18.21
N LYS A 143 13.34 -27.93 18.41
CA LYS A 143 13.80 -28.41 19.72
C LYS A 143 13.82 -27.30 20.77
N GLU A 144 14.30 -26.14 20.41
CA GLU A 144 14.38 -24.96 21.28
C GLU A 144 12.98 -24.48 21.66
N ILE A 145 12.05 -24.47 20.68
CA ILE A 145 10.65 -24.11 20.90
C ILE A 145 9.99 -25.07 21.89
N ALA A 146 10.21 -26.39 21.71
CA ALA A 146 9.66 -27.41 22.60
C ALA A 146 10.14 -27.21 24.02
N ASP A 147 11.42 -26.88 24.22
CA ASP A 147 12.00 -26.64 25.55
C ASP A 147 11.42 -25.39 26.21
N VAL A 148 11.25 -24.30 25.46
CA VAL A 148 10.63 -23.06 25.96
C VAL A 148 9.17 -23.31 26.37
N LEU A 149 8.40 -24.01 25.58
CA LEU A 149 7.00 -24.31 25.87
C LEU A 149 6.86 -25.28 27.06
N LYS A 150 7.72 -26.26 27.16
CA LYS A 150 7.78 -27.17 28.34
C LYS A 150 8.13 -26.40 29.61
N GLY A 151 9.10 -25.48 29.54
CA GLY A 151 9.47 -24.63 30.66
C GLY A 151 8.31 -23.77 31.15
N LYS A 152 7.53 -23.20 30.26
CA LYS A 152 6.32 -22.43 30.60
C LYS A 152 5.22 -23.28 31.22
N LYS A 153 5.00 -24.51 30.74
CA LYS A 153 4.04 -25.44 31.31
C LYS A 153 4.45 -25.85 32.75
N ARG A 154 5.73 -26.10 33.01
CA ARG A 154 6.23 -26.39 34.33
C ARG A 154 6.05 -25.25 35.31
N ARG A 155 6.25 -24.00 34.86
CA ARG A 155 6.03 -22.80 35.69
C ARG A 155 4.56 -22.57 36.04
N LYS A 156 3.63 -22.89 35.12
CA LYS A 156 2.18 -22.78 35.36
C LYS A 156 1.61 -23.88 36.25
N SER A 157 2.29 -25.03 36.33
CA SER A 157 1.84 -26.18 37.14
C SER A 157 2.40 -26.19 38.56
N LEU A 158 3.27 -25.26 38.91
CA LEU A 158 3.76 -25.09 40.30
C LEU A 158 2.83 -24.16 41.07
N PRO A 159 2.27 -24.59 42.20
CA PRO A 159 1.42 -23.75 43.07
C PRO A 159 2.18 -22.56 43.66
#